data_8772318a1a29d40a4b670f3e9946ee91
#
_entry.id   8772318a1a29d40a4b670f3e9946ee91
#
_cell.length_a   1.000
_cell.length_b   1.000
_cell.length_c   1.000
_cell.angle_alpha   90.00
_cell.angle_beta   90.00
_cell.angle_gamma   90.00
#
_symmetry.space_group_name_H-M   'P 1'
#
loop_
_entity.id
_entity.type
_entity.pdbx_description
1 polymer ?
#
loop_
_entity_poly.entity_id
_entity_poly.type
_entity_poly.pdbx_seq_one_letter_code
_entity_poly.pdbx_strand_id
1 'polypeptide(L)'
;LNYNEVIKSLAQSGLESDYNKLEQVLNDYIEYSKKSKRVKFALQLQSILKNSDRKMASNAHPLTKVGSEAYFARLEDREVGDLILEKLNSEFSFPDLITTPKVKETLGLFVEEHRKSTLLQRYQLPIANKILLYGPSGNGKTLASYVIAGELHKLLIVVNLGAIVSAKLGETSKNLAKVFHRASSENAVILIDELDSLGKVRDYGQDHGEMKRVVNTILQLFDYLPQNVIVIAATNQKDMIDTALLRRFDVSLGLESPTLAQIKKLISITLKSGLYRFDDQKLVDQIVKSANGLSYFSIQKTLVSAIKRSILQQSNASQDLPAKVVVDTNIWKQLLQEEKAALSKELP
;
A
#
# COMPACT_ATOMS: atom_id res chain seq x y z
N LEU A 1 31.74 8.54 27.86
CA LEU A 1 31.90 7.57 26.74
C LEU A 1 32.93 8.13 25.78
N ASN A 2 34.01 7.37 25.53
CA ASN A 2 35.03 7.76 24.57
C ASN A 2 34.49 7.46 23.15
N TYR A 3 34.47 8.48 22.27
CA TYR A 3 33.93 8.39 20.90
C TYR A 3 34.55 7.22 20.12
N ASN A 4 35.85 6.98 20.26
CA ASN A 4 36.56 5.90 19.58
C ASN A 4 36.14 4.50 20.08
N GLU A 5 35.79 4.35 21.35
CA GLU A 5 35.30 3.08 21.90
C GLU A 5 33.89 2.75 21.41
N VAL A 6 33.03 3.77 21.30
CA VAL A 6 31.69 3.60 20.75
C VAL A 6 31.75 3.14 19.29
N ILE A 7 32.59 3.79 18.46
CA ILE A 7 32.75 3.40 17.05
C ILE A 7 33.27 1.97 16.92
N LYS A 8 34.29 1.58 17.74
CA LYS A 8 34.81 0.21 17.75
C LYS A 8 33.73 -0.81 18.13
N SER A 9 32.97 -0.53 19.16
CA SER A 9 31.89 -1.41 19.62
C SER A 9 30.77 -1.53 18.60
N LEU A 10 30.38 -0.44 17.91
CA LEU A 10 29.42 -0.44 16.81
C LEU A 10 29.93 -1.25 15.61
N ALA A 11 31.19 -1.06 15.23
CA ALA A 11 31.80 -1.78 14.12
C ALA A 11 31.90 -3.28 14.41
N GLN A 12 32.30 -3.65 15.63
CA GLN A 12 32.40 -5.04 16.05
C GLN A 12 31.02 -5.71 16.09
N SER A 13 30.03 -5.09 16.73
CA SER A 13 28.67 -5.63 16.80
C SER A 13 28.03 -5.75 15.41
N GLY A 14 28.34 -4.82 14.49
CA GLY A 14 27.89 -4.88 13.10
C GLY A 14 28.50 -6.03 12.31
N LEU A 15 29.82 -6.30 12.48
CA LEU A 15 30.54 -7.40 11.83
C LEU A 15 30.13 -8.76 12.39
N GLU A 16 29.87 -8.83 13.69
CA GLU A 16 29.42 -10.06 14.39
C GLU A 16 27.92 -10.32 14.17
N SER A 17 27.19 -9.41 13.51
CA SER A 17 25.73 -9.47 13.33
C SER A 17 24.96 -9.57 14.66
N ASP A 18 25.55 -9.06 15.74
CA ASP A 18 24.91 -8.99 17.07
C ASP A 18 24.07 -7.71 17.18
N TYR A 19 22.85 -7.82 16.69
CA TYR A 19 21.90 -6.69 16.64
C TYR A 19 21.47 -6.21 18.03
N ASN A 20 21.37 -7.10 19.04
CA ASN A 20 20.99 -6.70 20.40
C ASN A 20 22.05 -5.82 21.04
N LYS A 21 23.32 -6.18 20.86
CA LYS A 21 24.46 -5.40 21.36
C LYS A 21 24.62 -4.09 20.60
N LEU A 22 24.38 -4.11 19.27
CA LEU A 22 24.39 -2.91 18.42
C LEU A 22 23.33 -1.89 18.87
N GLU A 23 22.12 -2.35 19.14
CA GLU A 23 21.00 -1.52 19.61
C GLU A 23 21.30 -0.93 20.99
N GLN A 24 21.84 -1.74 21.92
CA GLN A 24 22.22 -1.28 23.26
C GLN A 24 23.26 -0.18 23.19
N VAL A 25 24.34 -0.34 22.41
CA VAL A 25 25.40 0.66 22.24
C VAL A 25 24.87 1.95 21.62
N LEU A 26 23.96 1.84 20.64
CA LEU A 26 23.31 2.99 20.02
C LEU A 26 22.41 3.75 21.01
N ASN A 27 21.62 3.06 21.82
CA ASN A 27 20.78 3.67 22.83
C ASN A 27 21.60 4.41 23.90
N ASP A 28 22.67 3.79 24.40
CA ASP A 28 23.59 4.42 25.35
C ASP A 28 24.24 5.69 24.78
N TYR A 29 24.59 5.66 23.48
CA TYR A 29 25.17 6.83 22.81
C TYR A 29 24.16 7.94 22.54
N ILE A 30 22.89 7.58 22.24
CA ILE A 30 21.78 8.54 22.12
C ILE A 30 21.56 9.27 23.44
N GLU A 31 21.55 8.55 24.56
CA GLU A 31 21.40 9.15 25.89
C GLU A 31 22.56 10.07 26.24
N TYR A 32 23.79 9.63 25.97
CA TYR A 32 24.99 10.46 26.14
C TYR A 32 24.93 11.73 25.29
N SER A 33 24.51 11.62 24.03
CA SER A 33 24.40 12.75 23.10
C SER A 33 23.33 13.75 23.53
N LYS A 34 22.22 13.30 24.13
CA LYS A 34 21.20 14.18 24.75
C LYS A 34 21.77 14.97 25.93
N LYS A 35 22.52 14.32 26.82
CA LYS A 35 23.20 14.96 27.96
C LYS A 35 24.28 15.94 27.54
N SER A 36 24.95 15.70 26.41
CA SER A 36 26.04 16.52 25.87
C SER A 36 25.56 17.68 24.97
N LYS A 37 24.30 18.10 25.06
CA LYS A 37 23.69 19.18 24.24
C LYS A 37 23.68 18.95 22.72
N ARG A 38 23.96 17.74 22.23
CA ARG A 38 23.91 17.35 20.81
C ARG A 38 22.54 16.77 20.41
N VAL A 39 21.46 17.47 20.79
CA VAL A 39 20.09 16.98 20.69
C VAL A 39 19.70 16.63 19.26
N LYS A 40 20.09 17.44 18.25
CA LYS A 40 19.78 17.17 16.84
C LYS A 40 20.36 15.83 16.35
N PHE A 41 21.60 15.53 16.73
CA PHE A 41 22.26 14.29 16.36
C PHE A 41 21.64 13.07 17.09
N ALA A 42 21.29 13.23 18.36
CA ALA A 42 20.58 12.19 19.12
C ALA A 42 19.23 11.84 18.49
N LEU A 43 18.47 12.83 18.01
CA LEU A 43 17.19 12.61 17.32
C LEU A 43 17.37 11.91 15.96
N GLN A 44 18.43 12.22 15.20
CA GLN A 44 18.76 11.53 13.95
C GLN A 44 19.09 10.05 14.21
N LEU A 45 19.92 9.73 15.21
CA LEU A 45 20.23 8.36 15.57
C LEU A 45 18.98 7.60 16.06
N GLN A 46 18.12 8.25 16.84
CA GLN A 46 16.88 7.67 17.33
C GLN A 46 15.90 7.35 16.18
N SER A 47 15.87 8.19 15.13
CA SER A 47 15.07 7.92 13.92
C SER A 47 15.61 6.73 13.12
N ILE A 48 16.94 6.57 13.03
CA ILE A 48 17.59 5.44 12.37
C ILE A 48 17.29 4.13 13.12
N LEU A 49 17.38 4.14 14.45
CA LEU A 49 17.05 2.98 15.30
C LEU A 49 15.59 2.57 15.13
N LYS A 50 14.64 3.49 15.26
CA LYS A 50 13.21 3.22 15.03
C LYS A 50 12.91 2.67 13.62
N ASN A 51 13.66 3.11 12.62
CA ASN A 51 13.50 2.60 11.26
C ASN A 51 14.15 1.22 11.08
N SER A 52 15.20 0.86 11.85
CA SER A 52 15.79 -0.48 11.82
C SER A 52 14.94 -1.50 12.55
N ASP A 53 14.32 -1.14 13.68
CA ASP A 53 13.37 -2.00 14.41
C ASP A 53 12.16 -2.34 13.54
N ARG A 54 11.67 -1.36 12.76
CA ARG A 54 10.64 -1.59 11.74
C ARG A 54 11.10 -2.56 10.65
N LYS A 55 12.36 -2.51 10.21
CA LYS A 55 12.90 -3.43 9.19
C LYS A 55 13.11 -4.85 9.72
N MET A 56 13.45 -5.04 10.99
CA MET A 56 13.56 -6.37 11.61
C MET A 56 12.18 -7.00 11.87
N ALA A 57 11.19 -6.20 12.25
CA ALA A 57 9.80 -6.63 12.35
C ALA A 57 9.16 -6.91 10.98
N SER A 58 9.66 -6.31 9.88
CA SER A 58 9.11 -6.45 8.52
C SER A 58 9.51 -7.73 7.79
N ASN A 59 10.44 -8.53 8.32
CA ASN A 59 10.68 -9.89 7.79
C ASN A 59 9.53 -10.87 8.06
N ALA A 60 8.63 -10.54 8.96
CA ALA A 60 7.30 -11.10 9.06
C ALA A 60 6.33 -10.00 8.61
N HIS A 61 5.97 -9.94 7.31
CA HIS A 61 4.87 -9.10 6.88
C HIS A 61 3.64 -9.52 7.67
N PRO A 62 3.18 -8.73 8.66
CA PRO A 62 1.92 -9.03 9.28
C PRO A 62 0.87 -8.94 8.19
N LEU A 63 -0.07 -9.87 8.17
CA LEU A 63 -1.28 -9.85 7.35
C LEU A 63 -2.23 -8.73 7.86
N THR A 64 -1.66 -7.55 8.11
CA THR A 64 -2.35 -6.36 8.59
C THR A 64 -2.85 -5.55 7.41
N LYS A 65 -3.97 -4.88 7.58
CA LYS A 65 -4.47 -3.91 6.60
C LYS A 65 -3.34 -2.94 6.27
N VAL A 66 -3.07 -2.78 4.97
CA VAL A 66 -2.18 -1.73 4.46
C VAL A 66 -2.67 -0.40 5.03
N GLY A 67 -1.78 0.35 5.69
CA GLY A 67 -2.07 1.71 6.14
C GLY A 67 -2.60 1.88 7.58
N SER A 68 -2.85 0.80 8.34
CA SER A 68 -3.47 0.93 9.66
C SER A 68 -2.67 1.73 10.70
N GLU A 69 -1.33 1.68 10.67
CA GLU A 69 -0.49 2.44 11.62
C GLU A 69 -0.30 3.91 11.19
N ALA A 70 -0.23 4.17 9.88
CA ALA A 70 -0.07 5.52 9.34
C ALA A 70 -1.33 6.38 9.54
N TYR A 71 -2.52 5.77 9.60
CA TYR A 71 -3.78 6.48 9.81
C TYR A 71 -3.84 7.24 11.15
N PHE A 72 -3.16 6.73 12.18
CA PHE A 72 -3.09 7.35 13.49
C PHE A 72 -1.88 8.29 13.68
N ALA A 73 -0.96 8.35 12.69
CA ALA A 73 0.10 9.36 12.70
C ALA A 73 -0.54 10.75 12.49
N ARG A 74 -0.54 11.58 13.53
CA ARG A 74 -1.09 12.94 13.49
C ARG A 74 -0.42 13.72 12.37
N LEU A 75 -1.22 14.14 11.39
CA LEU A 75 -0.82 15.10 10.38
C LEU A 75 -0.56 16.44 11.10
N GLU A 76 0.69 16.90 11.08
CA GLU A 76 1.11 18.13 11.77
C GLU A 76 0.50 19.40 11.14
N ASP A 77 -0.10 19.29 9.95
CA ASP A 77 -0.61 20.40 9.17
C ASP A 77 -2.14 20.44 9.20
N ARG A 78 -2.71 21.27 10.08
CA ARG A 78 -4.15 21.38 10.32
C ARG A 78 -4.95 21.78 9.07
N GLU A 79 -4.33 22.45 8.09
CA GLU A 79 -5.06 22.94 6.90
C GLU A 79 -5.32 21.86 5.84
N VAL A 80 -4.53 20.79 5.82
CA VAL A 80 -4.60 19.73 4.80
C VAL A 80 -4.89 18.36 5.45
N GLY A 81 -4.86 18.29 6.78
CA GLY A 81 -4.99 17.05 7.55
C GLY A 81 -6.25 16.25 7.23
N ASP A 82 -7.40 16.92 7.15
CA ASP A 82 -8.69 16.28 6.88
C ASP A 82 -8.85 15.83 5.41
N LEU A 83 -8.02 16.37 4.50
CA LEU A 83 -8.06 16.10 3.06
C LEU A 83 -7.18 14.89 2.67
N ILE A 84 -6.36 14.42 3.59
CA ILE A 84 -5.42 13.31 3.39
C ILE A 84 -5.78 12.19 4.35
N LEU A 85 -6.07 11.00 3.81
CA LEU A 85 -6.33 9.80 4.61
C LEU A 85 -5.05 9.23 5.21
N GLU A 86 -3.98 9.18 4.40
CA GLU A 86 -2.71 8.60 4.79
C GLU A 86 -1.55 9.36 4.14
N LYS A 87 -0.45 9.46 4.89
CA LYS A 87 0.83 9.99 4.41
C LYS A 87 1.93 9.10 4.95
N LEU A 88 2.56 8.32 4.08
CA LEU A 88 3.53 7.31 4.49
C LEU A 88 4.61 7.04 3.45
N ASN A 89 5.73 6.49 3.92
CA ASN A 89 6.74 5.86 3.07
C ASN A 89 6.38 4.38 2.94
N SER A 90 6.16 3.93 1.71
CA SER A 90 5.79 2.54 1.45
C SER A 90 7.03 1.64 1.47
N GLU A 91 6.92 0.49 2.13
CA GLU A 91 7.95 -0.57 2.12
C GLU A 91 7.63 -1.66 1.10
N PHE A 92 6.47 -1.59 0.42
CA PHE A 92 6.07 -2.56 -0.59
C PHE A 92 6.90 -2.44 -1.86
N SER A 93 7.15 -3.58 -2.50
CA SER A 93 7.97 -3.74 -3.70
C SER A 93 7.30 -4.67 -4.71
N PHE A 94 7.83 -4.80 -5.94
CA PHE A 94 7.25 -5.67 -6.97
C PHE A 94 7.06 -7.15 -6.57
N PRO A 95 7.90 -7.77 -5.72
CA PRO A 95 7.66 -9.10 -5.17
C PRO A 95 6.33 -9.26 -4.42
N ASP A 96 5.84 -8.20 -3.80
CA ASP A 96 4.59 -8.21 -3.01
C ASP A 96 3.34 -8.11 -3.87
N LEU A 97 3.48 -7.66 -5.13
CA LEU A 97 2.39 -7.52 -6.09
C LEU A 97 2.24 -8.76 -6.95
N ILE A 98 1.13 -9.47 -6.80
CA ILE A 98 0.74 -10.56 -7.69
C ILE A 98 -0.17 -9.97 -8.77
N THR A 99 0.30 -10.02 -10.01
CA THR A 99 -0.44 -9.48 -11.17
C THR A 99 -0.02 -10.21 -12.45
N THR A 100 -0.61 -9.85 -13.58
CA THR A 100 -0.23 -10.41 -14.88
C THR A 100 1.16 -9.92 -15.31
N PRO A 101 1.90 -10.71 -16.12
CA PRO A 101 3.21 -10.30 -16.62
C PRO A 101 3.17 -8.93 -17.33
N LYS A 102 2.13 -8.68 -18.14
CA LYS A 102 1.92 -7.43 -18.88
C LYS A 102 1.80 -6.23 -17.91
N VAL A 103 0.98 -6.34 -16.86
CA VAL A 103 0.82 -5.27 -15.87
C VAL A 103 2.14 -5.02 -15.15
N LYS A 104 2.84 -6.10 -14.75
CA LYS A 104 4.14 -5.99 -14.07
C LYS A 104 5.20 -5.31 -14.96
N GLU A 105 5.25 -5.67 -16.24
CA GLU A 105 6.15 -5.06 -17.21
C GLU A 105 5.86 -3.56 -17.39
N THR A 106 4.59 -3.20 -17.60
CA THR A 106 4.20 -1.79 -17.78
C THR A 106 4.50 -0.95 -16.54
N LEU A 107 4.21 -1.46 -15.34
CA LEU A 107 4.57 -0.77 -14.09
C LEU A 107 6.08 -0.68 -13.90
N GLY A 108 6.83 -1.72 -14.29
CA GLY A 108 8.29 -1.74 -14.26
C GLY A 108 8.89 -0.67 -15.17
N LEU A 109 8.39 -0.55 -16.40
CA LEU A 109 8.80 0.50 -17.34
C LEU A 109 8.49 1.90 -16.79
N PHE A 110 7.29 2.10 -16.23
CA PHE A 110 6.92 3.37 -15.59
C PHE A 110 7.90 3.75 -14.46
N VAL A 111 8.23 2.83 -13.58
CA VAL A 111 9.20 3.05 -12.50
C VAL A 111 10.59 3.35 -13.08
N GLU A 112 11.00 2.65 -14.14
CA GLU A 112 12.29 2.86 -14.79
C GLU A 112 12.38 4.24 -15.46
N GLU A 113 11.31 4.72 -16.12
CA GLU A 113 11.23 6.08 -16.67
C GLU A 113 11.50 7.14 -15.59
N HIS A 114 10.89 6.98 -14.41
CA HIS A 114 11.11 7.90 -13.30
C HIS A 114 12.52 7.82 -12.73
N ARG A 115 13.10 6.63 -12.61
CA ARG A 115 14.48 6.43 -12.16
C ARG A 115 15.49 7.03 -13.15
N LYS A 116 15.19 7.00 -14.45
CA LYS A 116 16.02 7.52 -15.54
C LYS A 116 15.53 8.88 -16.07
N SER A 117 14.74 9.61 -15.30
CA SER A 117 14.12 10.87 -15.71
C SER A 117 15.12 11.88 -16.29
N THR A 118 16.28 12.05 -15.67
CA THR A 118 17.33 12.95 -16.14
C THR A 118 17.85 12.56 -17.54
N LEU A 119 17.91 11.27 -17.84
CA LEU A 119 18.31 10.79 -19.18
C LEU A 119 17.26 11.14 -20.21
N LEU A 120 15.96 10.85 -19.92
CA LEU A 120 14.85 11.13 -20.85
C LEU A 120 14.73 12.64 -21.13
N GLN A 121 14.90 13.48 -20.11
CA GLN A 121 14.88 14.93 -20.24
C GLN A 121 15.99 15.47 -21.18
N ARG A 122 17.18 14.85 -21.20
CA ARG A 122 18.25 15.22 -22.17
C ARG A 122 17.81 15.01 -23.62
N TYR A 123 16.92 14.06 -23.87
CA TYR A 123 16.34 13.80 -25.19
C TYR A 123 15.02 14.55 -25.41
N GLN A 124 14.63 15.45 -24.49
CA GLN A 124 13.39 16.23 -24.53
C GLN A 124 12.12 15.34 -24.57
N LEU A 125 12.20 14.14 -23.97
CA LEU A 125 11.08 13.22 -23.88
C LEU A 125 10.28 13.48 -22.61
N PRO A 126 8.93 13.55 -22.69
CA PRO A 126 8.09 13.66 -21.52
C PRO A 126 8.13 12.35 -20.72
N ILE A 127 7.94 12.44 -19.40
CA ILE A 127 7.85 11.30 -18.50
C ILE A 127 6.39 11.08 -18.14
N ALA A 128 5.92 9.84 -18.28
CA ALA A 128 4.59 9.46 -17.85
C ALA A 128 4.46 9.64 -16.33
N ASN A 129 3.45 10.38 -15.86
CA ASN A 129 3.27 10.63 -14.44
C ASN A 129 1.83 10.47 -13.94
N LYS A 130 0.92 9.99 -14.79
CA LYS A 130 -0.49 9.76 -14.46
C LYS A 130 -0.89 8.34 -14.80
N ILE A 131 -1.26 7.55 -13.79
CA ILE A 131 -1.70 6.15 -13.96
C ILE A 131 -3.15 6.02 -13.52
N LEU A 132 -3.95 5.32 -14.33
CA LEU A 132 -5.26 4.82 -13.96
C LEU A 132 -5.20 3.32 -13.73
N LEU A 133 -5.53 2.88 -12.51
CA LEU A 133 -5.70 1.47 -12.15
C LEU A 133 -7.20 1.17 -12.07
N TYR A 134 -7.67 0.20 -12.84
CA TYR A 134 -9.10 -0.15 -12.84
C TYR A 134 -9.31 -1.66 -12.74
N GLY A 135 -10.50 -2.06 -12.34
CA GLY A 135 -10.89 -3.48 -12.21
C GLY A 135 -11.63 -3.77 -10.91
N PRO A 136 -12.11 -4.99 -10.72
CA PRO A 136 -12.93 -5.36 -9.57
C PRO A 136 -12.27 -5.07 -8.22
N SER A 137 -13.09 -4.85 -7.18
CA SER A 137 -12.59 -4.60 -5.82
C SER A 137 -11.76 -5.78 -5.29
N GLY A 138 -10.77 -5.49 -4.45
CA GLY A 138 -9.90 -6.52 -3.83
C GLY A 138 -8.84 -7.12 -4.76
N ASN A 139 -8.61 -6.56 -5.96
CA ASN A 139 -7.63 -7.04 -6.93
C ASN A 139 -6.30 -6.26 -6.93
N GLY A 140 -5.99 -5.56 -5.84
CA GLY A 140 -4.65 -5.02 -5.60
C GLY A 140 -4.36 -3.65 -6.21
N LYS A 141 -5.38 -2.86 -6.63
CA LYS A 141 -5.20 -1.50 -7.17
C LYS A 141 -4.47 -0.58 -6.17
N THR A 142 -4.95 -0.51 -4.96
CA THR A 142 -4.33 0.26 -3.87
C THR A 142 -2.92 -0.27 -3.57
N LEU A 143 -2.73 -1.60 -3.49
CA LEU A 143 -1.41 -2.20 -3.28
C LEU A 143 -0.42 -1.84 -4.40
N ALA A 144 -0.85 -1.82 -5.66
CA ALA A 144 0.00 -1.41 -6.78
C ALA A 144 0.51 0.03 -6.62
N SER A 145 -0.32 0.93 -6.07
CA SER A 145 0.08 2.31 -5.77
C SER A 145 1.15 2.38 -4.67
N TYR A 146 1.00 1.56 -3.64
CA TYR A 146 2.02 1.42 -2.57
C TYR A 146 3.33 0.86 -3.12
N VAL A 147 3.26 -0.14 -4.01
CA VAL A 147 4.45 -0.72 -4.65
C VAL A 147 5.17 0.33 -5.51
N ILE A 148 4.46 1.11 -6.31
CA ILE A 148 5.08 2.18 -7.13
C ILE A 148 5.78 3.20 -6.23
N ALA A 149 5.13 3.65 -5.15
CA ALA A 149 5.72 4.60 -4.21
C ALA A 149 6.96 4.02 -3.52
N GLY A 150 6.92 2.75 -3.11
CA GLY A 150 8.04 2.04 -2.48
C GLY A 150 9.22 1.85 -3.42
N GLU A 151 8.98 1.41 -4.66
CA GLU A 151 10.01 1.24 -5.68
C GLU A 151 10.72 2.56 -6.07
N LEU A 152 9.98 3.67 -5.99
CA LEU A 152 10.51 4.99 -6.27
C LEU A 152 11.07 5.70 -5.02
N HIS A 153 10.92 5.09 -3.83
CA HIS A 153 11.29 5.70 -2.54
C HIS A 153 10.66 7.09 -2.35
N LYS A 154 9.42 7.24 -2.82
CA LYS A 154 8.65 8.47 -2.71
C LYS A 154 7.60 8.36 -1.61
N LEU A 155 7.31 9.49 -0.99
CA LEU A 155 6.19 9.62 -0.06
C LEU A 155 4.88 9.35 -0.81
N LEU A 156 3.99 8.55 -0.22
CA LEU A 156 2.64 8.33 -0.73
C LEU A 156 1.66 9.18 0.07
N ILE A 157 0.83 9.92 -0.64
CA ILE A 157 -0.27 10.73 -0.10
C ILE A 157 -1.57 10.16 -0.63
N VAL A 158 -2.39 9.60 0.26
CA VAL A 158 -3.72 9.06 -0.08
C VAL A 158 -4.76 10.13 0.15
N VAL A 159 -5.46 10.50 -0.90
CA VAL A 159 -6.43 11.59 -0.91
C VAL A 159 -7.79 11.15 -0.34
N ASN A 160 -8.36 11.96 0.55
CA ASN A 160 -9.73 11.78 1.04
C ASN A 160 -10.72 12.49 0.10
N LEU A 161 -11.15 11.79 -0.96
CA LEU A 161 -12.14 12.36 -1.90
C LEU A 161 -13.46 12.71 -1.21
N GLY A 162 -13.91 11.92 -0.24
CA GLY A 162 -15.15 12.18 0.49
C GLY A 162 -15.11 13.50 1.26
N ALA A 163 -14.00 13.77 1.97
CA ALA A 163 -13.83 15.05 2.67
C ALA A 163 -13.69 16.24 1.70
N ILE A 164 -13.04 16.01 0.56
CA ILE A 164 -12.87 17.06 -0.47
C ILE A 164 -14.21 17.44 -1.08
N VAL A 165 -15.06 16.47 -1.41
CA VAL A 165 -16.37 16.69 -2.05
C VAL A 165 -17.41 17.21 -1.07
N SER A 166 -17.36 16.83 0.21
CA SER A 166 -18.30 17.29 1.24
C SER A 166 -18.03 18.72 1.75
N ALA A 167 -16.93 19.33 1.33
CA ALA A 167 -16.62 20.71 1.67
C ALA A 167 -17.64 21.69 1.04
N LYS A 168 -17.83 22.85 1.68
CA LYS A 168 -18.76 23.89 1.17
C LYS A 168 -18.44 24.32 -0.26
N LEU A 169 -19.48 24.75 -0.98
CA LEU A 169 -19.42 25.25 -2.36
C LEU A 169 -18.19 26.17 -2.59
N GLY A 170 -17.32 25.81 -3.52
CA GLY A 170 -16.11 26.55 -3.85
C GLY A 170 -14.85 26.21 -3.03
N GLU A 171 -14.94 25.41 -1.96
CA GLU A 171 -13.78 24.93 -1.19
C GLU A 171 -13.15 23.69 -1.82
N THR A 172 -13.93 22.86 -2.49
CA THR A 172 -13.48 21.60 -3.11
C THR A 172 -12.29 21.81 -4.06
N SER A 173 -12.39 22.79 -4.96
CA SER A 173 -11.29 23.11 -5.90
C SER A 173 -10.04 23.62 -5.16
N LYS A 174 -10.21 24.44 -4.13
CA LYS A 174 -9.09 24.93 -3.30
C LYS A 174 -8.44 23.80 -2.52
N ASN A 175 -9.24 22.89 -1.97
CA ASN A 175 -8.75 21.74 -1.21
C ASN A 175 -7.96 20.77 -2.08
N LEU A 176 -8.44 20.45 -3.28
CA LEU A 176 -7.68 19.67 -4.27
C LEU A 176 -6.35 20.36 -4.59
N ALA A 177 -6.37 21.66 -4.90
CA ALA A 177 -5.16 22.41 -5.21
C ALA A 177 -4.14 22.38 -4.05
N LYS A 178 -4.60 22.49 -2.79
CA LYS A 178 -3.74 22.39 -1.60
C LYS A 178 -3.04 21.02 -1.53
N VAL A 179 -3.78 19.91 -1.73
CA VAL A 179 -3.21 18.55 -1.71
C VAL A 179 -2.18 18.38 -2.82
N PHE A 180 -2.48 18.82 -4.04
CA PHE A 180 -1.55 18.74 -5.17
C PHE A 180 -0.31 19.61 -4.96
N HIS A 181 -0.47 20.81 -4.43
CA HIS A 181 0.65 21.70 -4.09
C HIS A 181 1.53 21.06 -3.01
N ARG A 182 0.94 20.47 -1.98
CA ARG A 182 1.67 19.73 -0.93
C ARG A 182 2.47 18.56 -1.52
N ALA A 183 1.84 17.76 -2.36
CA ALA A 183 2.50 16.65 -3.02
C ALA A 183 3.66 17.11 -3.93
N SER A 184 3.51 18.25 -4.60
CA SER A 184 4.56 18.84 -5.42
C SER A 184 5.76 19.28 -4.58
N SER A 185 5.53 19.94 -3.45
CA SER A 185 6.60 20.39 -2.55
C SER A 185 7.37 19.23 -1.91
N GLU A 186 6.72 18.08 -1.73
CA GLU A 186 7.31 16.88 -1.13
C GLU A 186 7.78 15.84 -2.15
N ASN A 187 7.66 16.11 -3.45
CA ASN A 187 7.99 15.17 -4.53
C ASN A 187 7.30 13.80 -4.33
N ALA A 188 6.02 13.84 -3.97
CA ALA A 188 5.25 12.67 -3.55
C ALA A 188 4.51 11.98 -4.69
N VAL A 189 4.02 10.77 -4.41
CA VAL A 189 2.99 10.06 -5.18
C VAL A 189 1.64 10.38 -4.58
N ILE A 190 0.68 10.82 -5.38
CA ILE A 190 -0.71 11.03 -4.99
C ILE A 190 -1.51 9.79 -5.37
N LEU A 191 -2.22 9.20 -4.42
CA LEU A 191 -3.23 8.18 -4.68
C LEU A 191 -4.62 8.77 -4.50
N ILE A 192 -5.40 8.74 -5.57
CA ILE A 192 -6.84 9.04 -5.58
C ILE A 192 -7.58 7.71 -5.69
N ASP A 193 -7.99 7.16 -4.56
CA ASP A 193 -8.75 5.90 -4.55
C ASP A 193 -10.25 6.16 -4.75
N GLU A 194 -10.98 5.16 -5.22
CA GLU A 194 -12.41 5.23 -5.50
C GLU A 194 -12.83 6.41 -6.40
N LEU A 195 -12.06 6.66 -7.47
CA LEU A 195 -12.32 7.77 -8.40
C LEU A 195 -13.73 7.72 -9.00
N ASP A 196 -14.35 6.54 -9.10
CA ASP A 196 -15.75 6.34 -9.53
C ASP A 196 -16.77 7.00 -8.60
N SER A 197 -16.42 7.33 -7.37
CA SER A 197 -17.29 8.10 -6.46
C SER A 197 -17.67 9.45 -7.05
N LEU A 198 -16.80 10.05 -7.87
CA LEU A 198 -17.09 11.27 -8.61
C LEU A 198 -18.15 11.08 -9.72
N GLY A 199 -18.37 9.85 -10.18
CA GLY A 199 -19.38 9.50 -11.19
C GLY A 199 -20.76 9.18 -10.62
N LYS A 200 -20.80 8.57 -9.43
CA LYS A 200 -22.04 8.06 -8.81
C LYS A 200 -23.01 9.14 -8.35
N VAL A 201 -22.54 10.35 -8.07
CA VAL A 201 -23.39 11.48 -7.65
C VAL A 201 -24.23 12.07 -8.79
N ARG A 202 -24.07 11.58 -10.04
CA ARG A 202 -24.85 12.03 -11.21
C ARG A 202 -26.35 11.73 -11.09
N ASP A 203 -26.76 10.79 -10.26
CA ASP A 203 -28.16 10.35 -10.16
C ASP A 203 -29.04 11.17 -9.20
N TYR A 204 -28.43 12.06 -8.38
CA TYR A 204 -29.17 12.92 -7.46
C TYR A 204 -29.19 14.38 -7.96
N GLY A 205 -30.30 14.78 -8.53
CA GLY A 205 -30.56 15.96 -9.39
C GLY A 205 -30.15 17.37 -8.95
N GLN A 206 -29.51 17.62 -7.81
CA GLN A 206 -29.05 18.95 -7.37
C GLN A 206 -27.54 19.17 -7.39
N ASP A 207 -26.70 18.11 -7.45
CA ASP A 207 -25.23 18.22 -7.31
C ASP A 207 -24.44 18.21 -8.61
N HIS A 208 -25.09 18.21 -9.78
CA HIS A 208 -24.44 18.18 -11.10
C HIS A 208 -23.40 19.28 -11.33
N GLY A 209 -23.60 20.46 -10.72
CA GLY A 209 -22.72 21.61 -10.87
C GLY A 209 -21.39 21.44 -10.15
N GLU A 210 -21.42 20.88 -8.95
CA GLU A 210 -20.21 20.71 -8.13
C GLU A 210 -19.30 19.60 -8.67
N MET A 211 -19.86 18.45 -9.04
CA MET A 211 -19.08 17.36 -9.59
C MET A 211 -18.39 17.72 -10.90
N LYS A 212 -19.06 18.46 -11.79
CA LYS A 212 -18.41 19.00 -12.98
C LYS A 212 -17.25 19.95 -12.62
N ARG A 213 -17.39 20.74 -11.58
CA ARG A 213 -16.30 21.63 -11.09
C ARG A 213 -15.14 20.82 -10.54
N VAL A 214 -15.40 19.76 -9.76
CA VAL A 214 -14.36 18.84 -9.25
C VAL A 214 -13.60 18.21 -10.40
N VAL A 215 -14.29 17.62 -11.37
CA VAL A 215 -13.67 17.01 -12.56
C VAL A 215 -12.86 18.05 -13.33
N ASN A 216 -13.41 19.24 -13.58
CA ASN A 216 -12.69 20.32 -14.27
C ASN A 216 -11.46 20.78 -13.49
N THR A 217 -11.53 20.82 -12.15
CA THR A 217 -10.36 21.14 -11.30
C THR A 217 -9.30 20.07 -11.43
N ILE A 218 -9.67 18.78 -11.38
CA ILE A 218 -8.72 17.68 -11.56
C ILE A 218 -8.07 17.76 -12.95
N LEU A 219 -8.84 18.04 -14.00
CA LEU A 219 -8.33 18.21 -15.36
C LEU A 219 -7.27 19.33 -15.41
N GLN A 220 -7.57 20.50 -14.82
CA GLN A 220 -6.62 21.60 -14.73
C GLN A 220 -5.37 21.22 -13.95
N LEU A 221 -5.52 20.57 -12.78
CA LEU A 221 -4.39 20.12 -11.97
C LEU A 221 -3.52 19.09 -12.71
N PHE A 222 -4.11 18.23 -13.53
CA PHE A 222 -3.38 17.26 -14.36
C PHE A 222 -2.59 17.94 -15.48
N ASP A 223 -3.17 18.99 -16.09
CA ASP A 223 -2.51 19.73 -17.16
C ASP A 223 -1.31 20.56 -16.65
N TYR A 224 -1.34 21.00 -15.39
CA TYR A 224 -0.25 21.75 -14.74
C TYR A 224 0.62 20.91 -13.78
N LEU A 225 0.45 19.59 -13.76
CA LEU A 225 1.18 18.72 -12.84
C LEU A 225 2.68 18.71 -13.17
N PRO A 226 3.56 19.03 -12.19
CA PRO A 226 5.00 18.90 -12.39
C PRO A 226 5.39 17.45 -12.69
N GLN A 227 6.36 17.23 -13.58
CA GLN A 227 6.78 15.89 -14.01
C GLN A 227 7.34 15.00 -12.89
N ASN A 228 7.80 15.60 -11.81
CA ASN A 228 8.30 14.87 -10.64
C ASN A 228 7.20 14.36 -9.70
N VAL A 229 5.97 14.84 -9.83
CA VAL A 229 4.79 14.38 -9.08
C VAL A 229 4.08 13.30 -9.87
N ILE A 230 3.74 12.22 -9.21
CA ILE A 230 3.02 11.09 -9.80
C ILE A 230 1.60 11.09 -9.25
N VAL A 231 0.62 10.93 -10.12
CA VAL A 231 -0.77 10.70 -9.74
C VAL A 231 -1.18 9.30 -10.13
N ILE A 232 -1.69 8.55 -9.18
CA ILE A 232 -2.29 7.23 -9.38
C ILE A 232 -3.75 7.34 -8.99
N ALA A 233 -4.64 7.06 -9.93
CA ALA A 233 -6.06 6.95 -9.64
C ALA A 233 -6.48 5.49 -9.66
N ALA A 234 -7.33 5.08 -8.73
CA ALA A 234 -7.91 3.76 -8.68
C ALA A 234 -9.43 3.83 -8.79
N THR A 235 -10.03 2.91 -9.54
CA THR A 235 -11.48 2.82 -9.72
C THR A 235 -11.96 1.39 -9.85
N ASN A 236 -13.14 1.10 -9.33
CA ASN A 236 -13.83 -0.17 -9.57
C ASN A 236 -14.65 -0.15 -10.87
N GLN A 237 -15.02 1.04 -11.36
CA GLN A 237 -15.93 1.23 -12.50
C GLN A 237 -15.35 2.25 -13.47
N LYS A 238 -14.51 1.77 -14.40
CA LYS A 238 -13.87 2.65 -15.41
C LYS A 238 -14.87 3.41 -16.26
N ASP A 239 -15.98 2.79 -16.58
CA ASP A 239 -17.02 3.36 -17.46
C ASP A 239 -17.77 4.54 -16.82
N MET A 240 -17.67 4.69 -15.49
CA MET A 240 -18.23 5.83 -14.76
C MET A 240 -17.33 7.09 -14.81
N ILE A 241 -16.08 6.93 -15.22
CA ILE A 241 -15.12 8.04 -15.29
C ILE A 241 -15.37 8.88 -16.54
N ASP A 242 -15.32 10.21 -16.38
CA ASP A 242 -15.43 11.13 -17.49
C ASP A 242 -14.35 10.88 -18.55
N THR A 243 -14.75 10.86 -19.83
CA THR A 243 -13.87 10.55 -20.96
C THR A 243 -12.74 11.58 -21.12
N ALA A 244 -12.95 12.85 -20.77
CA ALA A 244 -11.91 13.86 -20.78
C ALA A 244 -10.84 13.57 -19.74
N LEU A 245 -11.24 13.07 -18.55
CA LEU A 245 -10.32 12.65 -17.49
C LEU A 245 -9.55 11.38 -17.91
N LEU A 246 -10.22 10.39 -18.51
CA LEU A 246 -9.57 9.17 -19.01
C LEU A 246 -8.43 9.47 -20.01
N ARG A 247 -8.62 10.48 -20.88
CA ARG A 247 -7.61 10.90 -21.85
C ARG A 247 -6.39 11.59 -21.26
N ARG A 248 -6.43 11.99 -19.98
CA ARG A 248 -5.30 12.63 -19.29
C ARG A 248 -4.37 11.64 -18.61
N PHE A 249 -4.79 10.38 -18.47
CA PHE A 249 -3.91 9.36 -17.95
C PHE A 249 -2.94 8.87 -19.03
N ASP A 250 -1.66 8.85 -18.69
CA ASP A 250 -0.60 8.37 -19.59
C ASP A 250 -0.62 6.85 -19.70
N VAL A 251 -0.98 6.18 -18.59
CA VAL A 251 -1.04 4.71 -18.48
C VAL A 251 -2.38 4.30 -17.89
N SER A 252 -3.06 3.33 -18.49
CA SER A 252 -4.30 2.72 -17.98
C SER A 252 -4.14 1.21 -17.90
N LEU A 253 -4.26 0.65 -16.68
CA LEU A 253 -4.03 -0.76 -16.39
C LEU A 253 -5.21 -1.41 -15.71
N GLY A 254 -5.69 -2.52 -16.28
CA GLY A 254 -6.69 -3.38 -15.66
C GLY A 254 -6.05 -4.39 -14.72
N LEU A 255 -6.54 -4.47 -13.49
CA LEU A 255 -6.19 -5.49 -12.52
C LEU A 255 -7.35 -6.48 -12.40
N GLU A 256 -7.15 -7.65 -12.96
CA GLU A 256 -8.16 -8.71 -13.05
C GLU A 256 -8.11 -9.64 -11.83
N SER A 257 -9.17 -10.45 -11.68
CA SER A 257 -9.20 -11.51 -10.68
C SER A 257 -8.09 -12.55 -10.92
N PRO A 258 -7.58 -13.20 -9.87
CA PRO A 258 -6.42 -14.09 -9.98
C PRO A 258 -6.70 -15.34 -10.80
N THR A 259 -5.72 -15.74 -11.60
CA THR A 259 -5.64 -17.06 -12.21
C THR A 259 -5.29 -18.13 -11.16
N LEU A 260 -5.51 -19.41 -11.47
CA LEU A 260 -5.15 -20.52 -10.56
C LEU A 260 -3.67 -20.48 -10.14
N ALA A 261 -2.77 -20.13 -11.06
CA ALA A 261 -1.34 -19.98 -10.75
C ALA A 261 -1.07 -18.83 -9.77
N GLN A 262 -1.77 -17.72 -9.93
CA GLN A 262 -1.67 -16.57 -9.04
C GLN A 262 -2.27 -16.84 -7.67
N ILE A 263 -3.36 -17.63 -7.59
CA ILE A 263 -3.92 -18.09 -6.31
C ILE A 263 -2.90 -18.94 -5.55
N LYS A 264 -2.24 -19.91 -6.23
CA LYS A 264 -1.17 -20.71 -5.62
C LYS A 264 -0.02 -19.83 -5.12
N LYS A 265 0.36 -18.82 -5.88
CA LYS A 265 1.39 -17.86 -5.48
C LYS A 265 0.95 -17.03 -4.25
N LEU A 266 -0.30 -16.58 -4.20
CA LEU A 266 -0.87 -15.86 -3.05
C LEU A 266 -0.79 -16.71 -1.78
N ILE A 267 -1.20 -17.98 -1.87
CA ILE A 267 -1.10 -18.94 -0.75
C ILE A 267 0.36 -19.08 -0.29
N SER A 268 1.29 -19.27 -1.23
CA SER A 268 2.71 -19.41 -0.93
C SER A 268 3.28 -18.17 -0.21
N ILE A 269 2.90 -16.97 -0.64
CA ILE A 269 3.32 -15.71 0.01
C ILE A 269 2.70 -15.61 1.40
N THR A 270 1.41 -15.94 1.55
CA THR A 270 0.71 -15.89 2.83
C THR A 270 1.33 -16.87 3.85
N LEU A 271 1.84 -18.00 3.40
CA LEU A 271 2.46 -19.01 4.27
C LEU A 271 3.99 -18.91 4.37
N LYS A 272 4.60 -17.85 3.80
CA LYS A 272 6.06 -17.67 3.65
C LYS A 272 6.84 -17.75 4.97
N SER A 273 6.20 -17.48 6.12
CA SER A 273 6.86 -17.55 7.44
C SER A 273 7.40 -18.94 7.80
N GLY A 274 6.95 -20.00 7.09
CA GLY A 274 7.29 -21.40 7.42
C GLY A 274 6.63 -21.93 8.69
N LEU A 275 5.84 -21.11 9.37
CA LEU A 275 5.12 -21.45 10.61
C LEU A 275 3.84 -22.26 10.37
N TYR A 276 3.39 -22.34 9.12
CA TYR A 276 2.12 -22.96 8.75
C TYR A 276 2.32 -24.11 7.76
N ARG A 277 1.48 -25.13 7.88
CA ARG A 277 1.33 -26.20 6.88
C ARG A 277 -0.13 -26.61 6.80
N PHE A 278 -0.57 -27.07 5.65
CA PHE A 278 -1.89 -27.67 5.52
C PHE A 278 -1.92 -29.11 6.01
N ASP A 279 -3.07 -29.56 6.50
CA ASP A 279 -3.33 -30.96 6.84
C ASP A 279 -3.56 -31.82 5.58
N ASP A 280 -4.28 -31.31 4.55
CA ASP A 280 -4.57 -32.03 3.30
C ASP A 280 -4.24 -31.18 2.06
N GLN A 281 -3.11 -31.54 1.39
CA GLN A 281 -2.68 -30.86 0.17
C GLN A 281 -3.60 -31.11 -1.04
N LYS A 282 -4.28 -32.29 -1.09
CA LYS A 282 -5.21 -32.58 -2.19
C LYS A 282 -6.46 -31.70 -2.10
N LEU A 283 -6.93 -31.46 -0.87
CA LEU A 283 -8.05 -30.56 -0.64
C LEU A 283 -7.70 -29.11 -0.96
N VAL A 284 -6.45 -28.68 -0.70
CA VAL A 284 -5.94 -27.35 -1.13
C VAL A 284 -6.07 -27.16 -2.63
N ASP A 285 -5.69 -28.16 -3.44
CA ASP A 285 -5.82 -28.06 -4.90
C ASP A 285 -7.29 -27.95 -5.36
N GLN A 286 -8.22 -28.61 -4.67
CA GLN A 286 -9.65 -28.45 -4.91
C GLN A 286 -10.15 -27.05 -4.53
N ILE A 287 -9.70 -26.54 -3.38
CA ILE A 287 -10.04 -25.18 -2.90
C ILE A 287 -9.53 -24.14 -3.90
N VAL A 288 -8.29 -24.27 -4.38
CA VAL A 288 -7.71 -23.38 -5.42
C VAL A 288 -8.59 -23.33 -6.66
N LYS A 289 -9.03 -24.50 -7.16
CA LYS A 289 -9.96 -24.56 -8.30
C LYS A 289 -11.30 -23.87 -8.00
N SER A 290 -11.83 -24.11 -6.79
CA SER A 290 -13.09 -23.51 -6.37
C SER A 290 -12.97 -21.99 -6.13
N ALA A 291 -11.79 -21.47 -5.83
CA ALA A 291 -11.54 -20.04 -5.60
C ALA A 291 -11.53 -19.20 -6.89
N ASN A 292 -11.63 -19.84 -8.06
CA ASN A 292 -11.69 -19.13 -9.33
C ASN A 292 -12.84 -18.10 -9.35
N GLY A 293 -12.57 -16.90 -9.84
CA GLY A 293 -13.52 -15.79 -9.87
C GLY A 293 -13.58 -14.94 -8.60
N LEU A 294 -12.94 -15.34 -7.50
CA LEU A 294 -12.80 -14.52 -6.30
C LEU A 294 -11.65 -13.54 -6.43
N SER A 295 -11.73 -12.42 -5.69
CA SER A 295 -10.65 -11.46 -5.59
C SER A 295 -9.47 -11.99 -4.74
N TYR A 296 -8.28 -11.43 -4.93
CA TYR A 296 -7.13 -11.71 -4.05
C TYR A 296 -7.46 -11.46 -2.58
N PHE A 297 -8.19 -10.39 -2.29
CA PHE A 297 -8.60 -10.04 -0.94
C PHE A 297 -9.49 -11.10 -0.30
N SER A 298 -10.52 -11.58 -1.00
CA SER A 298 -11.44 -12.60 -0.49
C SER A 298 -10.72 -13.92 -0.21
N ILE A 299 -9.83 -14.33 -1.12
CA ILE A 299 -9.03 -15.56 -0.94
C ILE A 299 -8.09 -15.43 0.25
N GLN A 300 -7.38 -14.32 0.36
CA GLN A 300 -6.46 -14.07 1.47
C GLN A 300 -7.20 -13.96 2.81
N LYS A 301 -8.32 -13.22 2.86
CA LYS A 301 -9.17 -13.06 4.04
C LYS A 301 -9.63 -14.41 4.59
N THR A 302 -10.12 -15.29 3.73
CA THR A 302 -10.61 -16.62 4.13
C THR A 302 -9.46 -17.52 4.60
N LEU A 303 -8.31 -17.51 3.92
CA LEU A 303 -7.13 -18.27 4.33
C LEU A 303 -6.60 -17.81 5.69
N VAL A 304 -6.47 -16.50 5.90
CA VAL A 304 -6.02 -15.92 7.18
C VAL A 304 -7.01 -16.28 8.30
N SER A 305 -8.30 -16.25 8.02
CA SER A 305 -9.33 -16.64 8.99
C SER A 305 -9.25 -18.14 9.35
N ALA A 306 -8.95 -19.00 8.36
CA ALA A 306 -8.73 -20.43 8.62
C ALA A 306 -7.49 -20.65 9.49
N ILE A 307 -6.38 -19.95 9.18
CA ILE A 307 -5.15 -20.00 9.99
C ILE A 307 -5.46 -19.60 11.45
N LYS A 308 -6.13 -18.47 11.65
CA LYS A 308 -6.50 -17.99 12.99
C LYS A 308 -7.34 -19.02 13.75
N ARG A 309 -8.38 -19.58 13.11
CA ARG A 309 -9.25 -20.60 13.74
C ARG A 309 -8.43 -21.86 14.10
N SER A 310 -7.55 -22.33 13.21
CA SER A 310 -6.69 -23.48 13.46
C SER A 310 -5.72 -23.26 14.63
N ILE A 311 -5.14 -22.05 14.76
CA ILE A 311 -4.30 -21.68 15.91
C ILE A 311 -5.10 -21.74 17.21
N LEU A 312 -6.27 -21.12 17.24
CA LEU A 312 -7.11 -21.08 18.45
C LEU A 312 -7.58 -22.49 18.90
N GLN A 313 -7.89 -23.37 17.95
CA GLN A 313 -8.26 -24.76 18.26
C GLN A 313 -7.08 -25.54 18.83
N GLN A 314 -5.88 -25.38 18.24
CA GLN A 314 -4.68 -26.09 18.72
C GLN A 314 -4.18 -25.54 20.04
N SER A 315 -4.28 -24.25 20.32
CA SER A 315 -3.93 -23.65 21.61
C SER A 315 -4.85 -24.08 22.76
N ASN A 316 -6.11 -24.34 22.48
CA ASN A 316 -7.04 -24.87 23.50
C ASN A 316 -6.80 -26.37 23.82
N ALA A 317 -6.14 -27.10 22.90
CA ALA A 317 -5.87 -28.54 23.07
C ALA A 317 -4.54 -28.82 23.79
N SER A 318 -3.59 -27.87 23.81
CA SER A 318 -2.28 -28.03 24.44
C SER A 318 -1.79 -26.69 25.00
N GLN A 319 -1.14 -26.71 26.18
CA GLN A 319 -0.52 -25.51 26.78
C GLN A 319 0.68 -24.99 26.01
N ASP A 320 1.33 -25.85 25.21
CA ASP A 320 2.47 -25.49 24.37
C ASP A 320 2.04 -25.31 22.92
N LEU A 321 2.35 -24.14 22.34
CA LEU A 321 2.12 -23.87 20.93
C LEU A 321 3.07 -24.73 20.08
N PRO A 322 2.54 -25.48 19.07
CA PRO A 322 3.38 -26.29 18.19
C PRO A 322 4.33 -25.38 17.39
N ALA A 323 5.56 -25.86 17.14
CA ALA A 323 6.54 -25.16 16.30
C ALA A 323 6.03 -24.83 14.89
N LYS A 324 5.04 -25.60 14.40
CA LYS A 324 4.31 -25.34 13.14
C LYS A 324 2.83 -25.60 13.34
N VAL A 325 2.03 -24.61 12.99
CA VAL A 325 0.56 -24.70 13.03
C VAL A 325 0.07 -25.50 11.82
N VAL A 326 -0.80 -26.46 12.09
CA VAL A 326 -1.51 -27.23 11.04
C VAL A 326 -2.80 -26.48 10.69
N VAL A 327 -2.90 -25.99 9.46
CA VAL A 327 -4.09 -25.28 8.98
C VAL A 327 -5.13 -26.33 8.53
N ASP A 328 -6.30 -26.31 9.16
CA ASP A 328 -7.42 -27.18 8.79
C ASP A 328 -8.03 -26.71 7.45
N THR A 329 -7.86 -27.53 6.44
CA THR A 329 -8.32 -27.23 5.07
C THR A 329 -9.84 -27.30 4.95
N ASN A 330 -10.55 -28.06 5.80
CA ASN A 330 -12.01 -28.07 5.81
C ASN A 330 -12.58 -26.73 6.30
N ILE A 331 -11.98 -26.17 7.34
CA ILE A 331 -12.33 -24.81 7.81
C ILE A 331 -12.14 -23.79 6.68
N TRP A 332 -11.02 -23.87 5.97
CA TRP A 332 -10.78 -22.94 4.85
C TRP A 332 -11.79 -23.13 3.72
N LYS A 333 -12.09 -24.39 3.35
CA LYS A 333 -13.10 -24.71 2.34
C LYS A 333 -14.46 -24.12 2.70
N GLN A 334 -14.91 -24.30 3.94
CA GLN A 334 -16.17 -23.76 4.43
C GLN A 334 -16.20 -22.23 4.33
N LEU A 335 -15.16 -21.55 4.85
CA LEU A 335 -15.07 -20.09 4.80
C LEU A 335 -15.09 -19.54 3.37
N LEU A 336 -14.42 -20.25 2.44
CA LEU A 336 -14.42 -19.85 1.03
C LEU A 336 -15.82 -20.00 0.39
N GLN A 337 -16.57 -21.06 0.76
CA GLN A 337 -17.94 -21.25 0.30
C GLN A 337 -18.89 -20.19 0.85
N GLU A 338 -18.75 -19.84 2.13
CA GLU A 338 -19.49 -18.75 2.76
C GLU A 338 -19.23 -17.40 2.08
N GLU A 339 -17.95 -17.09 1.78
CA GLU A 339 -17.56 -15.88 1.07
C GLU A 339 -18.14 -15.83 -0.35
N LYS A 340 -18.12 -16.94 -1.09
CA LYS A 340 -18.77 -17.06 -2.41
C LYS A 340 -20.26 -16.82 -2.36
N ALA A 341 -20.93 -17.44 -1.39
CA ALA A 341 -22.37 -17.30 -1.23
C ALA A 341 -22.77 -15.87 -0.86
N ALA A 342 -21.95 -15.17 -0.08
CA ALA A 342 -22.16 -13.76 0.25
C ALA A 342 -22.03 -12.88 -1.02
N LEU A 343 -20.96 -13.04 -1.79
CA LEU A 343 -20.75 -12.27 -3.02
C LEU A 343 -21.81 -12.52 -4.10
N SER A 344 -22.34 -13.75 -4.19
CA SER A 344 -23.43 -14.07 -5.15
C SER A 344 -24.78 -13.44 -4.78
N LYS A 345 -24.98 -13.03 -3.54
CA LYS A 345 -26.17 -12.31 -3.08
C LYS A 345 -26.10 -10.81 -3.27
N GLU A 346 -24.88 -10.27 -3.40
CA GLU A 346 -24.63 -8.84 -3.62
C GLU A 346 -24.64 -8.45 -5.10
N LEU A 347 -24.62 -9.42 -6.02
CA LEU A 347 -24.80 -9.19 -7.45
C LEU A 347 -26.30 -9.08 -7.74
N PRO A 348 -26.80 -7.93 -8.30
CA PRO A 348 -28.20 -7.72 -8.64
C PRO A 348 -28.70 -8.67 -9.72
#